data_581ec63dd901e6c1e855a90bb7cce2ff
#
_entry.id   581ec63dd901e6c1e855a90bb7cce2ff
#
_cell.length_a   1.000
_cell.length_b   1.000
_cell.length_c   1.000
_cell.angle_alpha   90.00
_cell.angle_beta   90.00
_cell.angle_gamma   90.00
#
_symmetry.space_group_name_H-M   'P 1'
#
loop_
_entity.id
_entity.type
_entity.pdbx_description
1 polymer ?
#
loop_
_entity_poly.entity_id
_entity_poly.type
_entity_poly.pdbx_seq_one_letter_code
_entity_poly.pdbx_strand_id
1 'polypeptide(L)'
;MSWNSAHGAAMIAVAQAHEALAAAVDDYVDVFGALRRTGVEVMGQKLGGLLGLYIDGSQGIPGCLVNTGLEEVSMRHTAAHELGHHRMGHGTSIDHQEQSSGRWGEGWPQHEREAEAFASWFLMPRPAARAALARCGLARPESPLDVYRMARWLGTPYATTVRHLVRLKMIDRATEAVWLKHSPGVLKAELAGGLPLGPQAHIHVLKPAAHAATLHVTAGDCLLLTVPGARYDHLPAGLTSTPPDTADQLSFLSSVPAPEQGRAAWVTQELVAGSTVTATTDSAEVFRVILRRTPGREGADRFWA
;
A
#
# COMPACT_ATOMS: atom_id res chain seq x y z
N MET A 1 28.11 7.19 -8.30
CA MET A 1 27.80 7.03 -6.85
C MET A 1 27.05 5.72 -6.61
N SER A 2 27.04 5.22 -5.40
CA SER A 2 26.46 3.91 -5.06
C SER A 2 25.02 4.04 -4.54
N TRP A 3 24.26 2.94 -4.51
CA TRP A 3 22.97 2.87 -3.84
C TRP A 3 23.05 3.28 -2.36
N ASN A 4 24.16 3.00 -1.67
CA ASN A 4 24.34 3.40 -0.27
C ASN A 4 24.40 4.92 -0.11
N SER A 5 25.03 5.62 -1.05
CA SER A 5 25.05 7.10 -1.08
C SER A 5 23.65 7.67 -1.30
N ALA A 6 22.90 7.11 -2.28
CA ALA A 6 21.52 7.52 -2.55
C ALA A 6 20.61 7.34 -1.32
N HIS A 7 20.69 6.18 -0.66
CA HIS A 7 19.93 5.95 0.58
C HIS A 7 20.34 6.90 1.72
N GLY A 8 21.63 7.24 1.85
CA GLY A 8 22.11 8.20 2.85
C GLY A 8 21.53 9.60 2.64
N ALA A 9 21.58 10.12 1.41
CA ALA A 9 21.00 11.41 1.04
C ALA A 9 19.47 11.41 1.22
N ALA A 10 18.80 10.36 0.75
CA ALA A 10 17.35 10.22 0.86
C ALA A 10 16.86 10.20 2.32
N MET A 11 17.54 9.51 3.22
CA MET A 11 17.14 9.46 4.63
C MET A 11 17.13 10.84 5.30
N ILE A 12 18.08 11.71 4.96
CA ILE A 12 18.10 13.10 5.47
C ILE A 12 16.91 13.87 4.91
N ALA A 13 16.70 13.82 3.58
CA ALA A 13 15.59 14.50 2.94
C ALA A 13 14.23 14.01 3.43
N VAL A 14 14.09 12.70 3.68
CA VAL A 14 12.87 12.09 4.25
C VAL A 14 12.58 12.57 5.66
N ALA A 15 13.58 12.63 6.55
CA ALA A 15 13.39 13.13 7.90
C ALA A 15 12.86 14.58 7.89
N GLN A 16 13.47 15.43 7.06
CA GLN A 16 13.02 16.81 6.85
C GLN A 16 11.61 16.87 6.22
N ALA A 17 11.29 15.98 5.29
CA ALA A 17 9.98 15.94 4.66
C ALA A 17 8.88 15.50 5.62
N HIS A 18 9.10 14.47 6.45
CA HIS A 18 8.13 14.04 7.46
C HIS A 18 7.82 15.17 8.45
N GLU A 19 8.84 15.88 8.91
CA GLU A 19 8.66 17.01 9.81
C GLU A 19 7.93 18.17 9.12
N ALA A 20 8.45 18.65 8.00
CA ALA A 20 7.91 19.83 7.30
C ALA A 20 6.47 19.62 6.76
N LEU A 21 6.14 18.38 6.41
CA LEU A 21 4.84 18.04 5.82
C LEU A 21 3.88 17.40 6.82
N ALA A 22 4.25 17.31 8.08
CA ALA A 22 3.49 16.63 9.14
C ALA A 22 2.99 15.25 8.68
N ALA A 23 3.88 14.50 7.99
CA ALA A 23 3.56 13.17 7.49
C ALA A 23 3.73 12.12 8.59
N ALA A 24 2.87 11.10 8.62
CA ALA A 24 2.94 10.04 9.61
C ALA A 24 4.28 9.28 9.51
N VAL A 25 4.88 8.95 10.64
CA VAL A 25 6.12 8.18 10.71
C VAL A 25 5.91 6.73 11.20
N ASP A 26 4.73 6.43 11.73
CA ASP A 26 4.36 5.16 12.36
C ASP A 26 3.08 4.53 11.79
N ASP A 27 2.54 5.11 10.73
CA ASP A 27 1.32 4.65 10.06
C ASP A 27 1.41 4.85 8.54
N TYR A 28 0.28 4.65 7.85
CA TYR A 28 0.09 4.94 6.44
C TYR A 28 0.37 6.42 6.14
N VAL A 29 1.22 6.67 5.14
CA VAL A 29 1.60 8.04 4.74
C VAL A 29 0.70 8.54 3.62
N ASP A 30 0.00 9.66 3.82
CA ASP A 30 -0.74 10.36 2.77
C ASP A 30 0.22 11.15 1.86
N VAL A 31 0.74 10.47 0.84
CA VAL A 31 1.70 11.07 -0.11
C VAL A 31 1.09 12.16 -0.97
N PHE A 32 -0.17 12.00 -1.38
CA PHE A 32 -0.84 13.02 -2.20
C PHE A 32 -1.12 14.29 -1.37
N GLY A 33 -1.51 14.13 -0.12
CA GLY A 33 -1.60 15.25 0.82
C GLY A 33 -0.22 15.90 1.08
N ALA A 34 0.83 15.11 1.14
CA ALA A 34 2.20 15.63 1.26
C ALA A 34 2.60 16.48 0.04
N LEU A 35 2.38 15.98 -1.18
CA LEU A 35 2.64 16.73 -2.42
C LEU A 35 1.89 18.07 -2.42
N ARG A 36 0.60 18.08 -2.12
CA ARG A 36 -0.19 19.33 -2.05
C ARG A 36 0.40 20.34 -1.05
N ARG A 37 0.91 19.86 0.08
CA ARG A 37 1.56 20.75 1.10
C ARG A 37 2.89 21.33 0.65
N THR A 38 3.54 20.76 -0.36
CA THR A 38 4.77 21.33 -0.93
C THR A 38 4.51 22.43 -1.97
N GLY A 39 3.27 22.66 -2.41
CA GLY A 39 2.93 23.55 -3.50
C GLY A 39 3.20 22.95 -4.89
N VAL A 40 3.47 21.64 -4.98
CA VAL A 40 3.56 20.93 -6.26
C VAL A 40 2.15 20.66 -6.78
N GLU A 41 1.88 21.07 -8.01
CA GLU A 41 0.63 20.71 -8.68
C GLU A 41 0.64 19.22 -9.04
N VAL A 42 -0.39 18.50 -8.58
CA VAL A 42 -0.49 17.05 -8.83
C VAL A 42 -1.50 16.79 -9.92
N MET A 43 -1.08 16.11 -10.97
CA MET A 43 -1.90 15.72 -12.11
C MET A 43 -1.95 14.20 -12.24
N GLY A 44 -3.16 13.66 -12.52
CA GLY A 44 -3.39 12.25 -12.83
C GLY A 44 -3.87 12.07 -14.25
N GLN A 45 -3.21 11.24 -15.04
CA GLN A 45 -3.61 10.91 -16.41
C GLN A 45 -3.21 9.48 -16.74
N LYS A 46 -3.99 8.80 -17.60
CA LYS A 46 -3.54 7.54 -18.17
C LYS A 46 -2.40 7.82 -19.13
N LEU A 47 -1.22 7.26 -18.81
CA LEU A 47 0.00 7.42 -19.61
C LEU A 47 0.40 6.07 -20.19
N GLY A 48 0.64 6.03 -21.51
CA GLY A 48 1.18 4.84 -22.15
C GLY A 48 2.70 4.76 -21.91
N GLY A 49 3.17 3.73 -21.19
CA GLY A 49 4.61 3.48 -21.01
C GLY A 49 5.34 4.39 -20.01
N LEU A 50 4.66 5.36 -19.39
CA LEU A 50 5.22 6.19 -18.33
C LEU A 50 4.62 5.81 -16.97
N LEU A 51 5.42 5.92 -15.91
CA LEU A 51 4.97 5.81 -14.53
C LEU A 51 4.53 7.17 -14.00
N GLY A 52 5.39 8.18 -14.15
CA GLY A 52 5.20 9.54 -13.70
C GLY A 52 6.12 10.52 -14.39
N LEU A 53 6.01 11.76 -13.98
CA LEU A 53 6.83 12.88 -14.44
C LEU A 53 6.88 13.94 -13.35
N TYR A 54 8.08 14.40 -13.02
CA TYR A 54 8.31 15.60 -12.24
C TYR A 54 8.74 16.76 -13.12
N ILE A 55 8.09 17.89 -12.99
CA ILE A 55 8.45 19.15 -13.63
C ILE A 55 8.99 20.08 -12.54
N ASP A 56 10.25 20.51 -12.67
CA ASP A 56 10.82 21.45 -11.72
C ASP A 56 10.18 22.85 -11.82
N GLY A 57 10.28 23.61 -10.74
CA GLY A 57 9.71 24.95 -10.69
C GLY A 57 10.56 26.05 -11.34
N SER A 58 11.60 25.72 -12.12
CA SER A 58 12.52 26.71 -12.67
C SER A 58 11.88 27.71 -13.63
N GLN A 59 10.78 27.32 -14.26
CA GLN A 59 10.02 28.15 -15.20
C GLN A 59 8.57 28.40 -14.80
N GLY A 60 8.18 28.06 -13.55
CA GLY A 60 6.81 28.22 -13.08
C GLY A 60 6.54 27.48 -11.79
N ILE A 61 5.33 26.95 -11.66
CA ILE A 61 4.91 26.12 -10.51
C ILE A 61 5.41 24.68 -10.74
N PRO A 62 6.06 24.05 -9.76
CA PRO A 62 6.46 22.65 -9.91
C PRO A 62 5.25 21.74 -10.05
N GLY A 63 5.36 20.73 -10.89
CA GLY A 63 4.28 19.79 -11.19
C GLY A 63 4.69 18.32 -11.03
N CYS A 64 3.72 17.49 -10.70
CA CYS A 64 3.86 16.04 -10.65
C CYS A 64 2.71 15.41 -11.44
N LEU A 65 3.04 14.63 -12.47
CA LEU A 65 2.07 13.87 -13.24
C LEU A 65 2.20 12.39 -12.88
N VAL A 66 1.09 11.76 -12.46
CA VAL A 66 1.06 10.35 -12.07
C VAL A 66 0.16 9.56 -13.02
N ASN A 67 0.61 8.39 -13.45
CA ASN A 67 -0.15 7.51 -14.33
C ASN A 67 -1.31 6.84 -13.58
N THR A 68 -2.54 7.26 -13.87
CA THR A 68 -3.77 6.68 -13.30
C THR A 68 -4.13 5.30 -13.88
N GLY A 69 -3.38 4.81 -14.86
CA GLY A 69 -3.47 3.44 -15.36
C GLY A 69 -2.82 2.40 -14.45
N LEU A 70 -2.00 2.83 -13.49
CA LEU A 70 -1.31 1.96 -12.53
C LEU A 70 -2.26 1.45 -11.44
N GLU A 71 -1.83 0.36 -10.78
CA GLU A 71 -2.41 -0.08 -9.51
C GLU A 71 -2.21 1.01 -8.44
N GLU A 72 -3.15 1.15 -7.51
CA GLU A 72 -3.15 2.22 -6.49
C GLU A 72 -1.82 2.33 -5.74
N VAL A 73 -1.27 1.21 -5.28
CA VAL A 73 0.00 1.22 -4.54
C VAL A 73 1.20 1.65 -5.40
N SER A 74 1.13 1.38 -6.71
CA SER A 74 2.14 1.84 -7.67
C SER A 74 2.01 3.34 -7.93
N MET A 75 0.77 3.85 -8.07
CA MET A 75 0.54 5.31 -8.16
C MET A 75 1.09 6.05 -6.93
N ARG A 76 0.85 5.50 -5.74
CA ARG A 76 1.39 6.08 -4.49
C ARG A 76 2.91 6.07 -4.46
N HIS A 77 3.52 4.97 -4.91
CA HIS A 77 4.98 4.86 -4.97
C HIS A 77 5.56 5.86 -5.96
N THR A 78 4.97 5.95 -7.17
CA THR A 78 5.34 6.96 -8.16
C THR A 78 5.19 8.38 -7.59
N ALA A 79 4.06 8.70 -6.96
CA ALA A 79 3.87 10.02 -6.34
C ALA A 79 4.93 10.34 -5.28
N ALA A 80 5.38 9.34 -4.51
CA ALA A 80 6.47 9.51 -3.55
C ALA A 80 7.84 9.66 -4.22
N HIS A 81 8.04 9.02 -5.37
CA HIS A 81 9.22 9.17 -6.20
C HIS A 81 9.33 10.61 -6.74
N GLU A 82 8.23 11.14 -7.31
CA GLU A 82 8.18 12.53 -7.79
C GLU A 82 8.35 13.55 -6.64
N LEU A 83 7.78 13.27 -5.46
CA LEU A 83 8.06 14.05 -4.25
C LEU A 83 9.55 14.01 -3.89
N GLY A 84 10.21 12.87 -4.11
CA GLY A 84 11.65 12.71 -3.92
C GLY A 84 12.44 13.64 -4.82
N HIS A 85 12.12 13.71 -6.12
CA HIS A 85 12.74 14.66 -7.04
C HIS A 85 12.58 16.10 -6.53
N HIS A 86 11.38 16.48 -6.15
CA HIS A 86 11.10 17.82 -5.62
C HIS A 86 11.89 18.13 -4.33
N ARG A 87 11.88 17.22 -3.37
CA ARG A 87 12.50 17.44 -2.03
C ARG A 87 14.01 17.41 -2.06
N MET A 88 14.60 16.74 -3.05
CA MET A 88 16.05 16.63 -3.22
C MET A 88 16.60 17.63 -4.24
N GLY A 89 15.75 18.50 -4.81
CA GLY A 89 16.17 19.58 -5.73
C GLY A 89 16.64 19.06 -7.08
N HIS A 90 16.07 17.94 -7.55
CA HIS A 90 16.36 17.44 -8.90
C HIS A 90 15.66 18.29 -9.95
N GLY A 91 16.22 18.34 -11.16
CA GLY A 91 15.55 18.92 -12.31
C GLY A 91 14.37 18.07 -12.80
N THR A 92 13.72 18.52 -13.86
CA THR A 92 12.63 17.77 -14.51
C THR A 92 13.08 16.36 -14.87
N SER A 93 12.28 15.36 -14.47
CA SER A 93 12.53 13.93 -14.70
C SER A 93 11.30 13.21 -15.23
N ILE A 94 11.52 12.20 -16.09
CA ILE A 94 10.49 11.41 -16.75
C ILE A 94 10.72 9.95 -16.44
N ASP A 95 9.76 9.33 -15.71
CA ASP A 95 9.84 7.93 -15.34
C ASP A 95 9.19 7.01 -16.36
N HIS A 96 10.00 6.17 -17.01
CA HIS A 96 9.55 5.18 -17.96
C HIS A 96 9.36 3.80 -17.33
N GLN A 97 8.29 3.08 -17.73
CA GLN A 97 8.09 1.66 -17.35
C GLN A 97 9.25 0.77 -17.79
N GLU A 98 9.92 1.10 -18.88
CA GLU A 98 11.06 0.34 -19.41
C GLU A 98 12.29 0.38 -18.50
N GLN A 99 12.46 1.40 -17.67
CA GLN A 99 13.51 1.44 -16.65
C GLN A 99 13.35 0.32 -15.61
N SER A 100 12.14 -0.23 -15.49
CA SER A 100 11.84 -1.37 -14.62
C SER A 100 12.06 -2.73 -15.29
N SER A 101 12.28 -2.80 -16.61
CA SER A 101 12.36 -4.06 -17.37
C SER A 101 13.73 -4.74 -17.35
N GLY A 102 14.78 -4.04 -16.94
CA GLY A 102 16.12 -4.56 -16.72
C GLY A 102 16.32 -5.07 -15.28
N ARG A 103 17.58 -5.38 -14.93
CA ARG A 103 17.91 -5.66 -13.52
C ARG A 103 17.65 -4.39 -12.71
N TRP A 104 16.73 -4.48 -11.74
CA TRP A 104 16.26 -3.33 -10.98
C TRP A 104 17.40 -2.46 -10.45
N GLY A 105 17.35 -1.18 -10.79
CA GLY A 105 18.35 -0.18 -10.38
C GLY A 105 19.70 -0.25 -11.07
N GLU A 106 19.89 -1.17 -12.01
CA GLU A 106 21.12 -1.23 -12.81
C GLU A 106 21.11 -0.12 -13.87
N GLY A 107 22.19 0.64 -13.97
CA GLY A 107 22.30 1.74 -14.92
C GLY A 107 21.52 3.01 -14.58
N TRP A 108 20.73 3.03 -13.51
CA TRP A 108 19.94 4.20 -13.15
C TRP A 108 20.83 5.42 -12.85
N PRO A 109 20.47 6.62 -13.34
CA PRO A 109 21.09 7.88 -12.93
C PRO A 109 21.03 8.07 -11.41
N GLN A 110 21.92 8.90 -10.88
CA GLN A 110 22.00 9.10 -9.42
C GLN A 110 20.72 9.72 -8.85
N HIS A 111 20.14 10.72 -9.52
CA HIS A 111 18.88 11.36 -9.09
C HIS A 111 17.70 10.38 -9.04
N GLU A 112 17.64 9.42 -9.99
CA GLU A 112 16.60 8.37 -9.97
C GLU A 112 16.77 7.40 -8.79
N ARG A 113 18.03 7.02 -8.47
CA ARG A 113 18.28 6.20 -7.28
C ARG A 113 17.93 6.92 -5.98
N GLU A 114 18.17 8.21 -5.94
CA GLU A 114 17.86 9.07 -4.79
C GLU A 114 16.34 9.23 -4.63
N ALA A 115 15.61 9.49 -5.71
CA ALA A 115 14.15 9.58 -5.69
C ALA A 115 13.49 8.25 -5.30
N GLU A 116 13.98 7.11 -5.84
CA GLU A 116 13.51 5.77 -5.46
C GLU A 116 13.80 5.44 -4.00
N ALA A 117 15.00 5.79 -3.52
CA ALA A 117 15.34 5.64 -2.11
C ALA A 117 14.46 6.53 -1.23
N PHE A 118 14.21 7.78 -1.64
CA PHE A 118 13.31 8.69 -0.96
C PHE A 118 11.90 8.09 -0.85
N ALA A 119 11.32 7.63 -1.96
CA ALA A 119 9.99 7.03 -1.98
C ALA A 119 9.87 5.87 -0.99
N SER A 120 10.85 4.97 -1.01
CA SER A 120 10.88 3.82 -0.11
C SER A 120 10.97 4.22 1.37
N TRP A 121 11.86 5.14 1.73
CA TRP A 121 11.99 5.60 3.13
C TRP A 121 10.82 6.46 3.58
N PHE A 122 10.23 7.27 2.68
CA PHE A 122 9.11 8.14 2.97
C PHE A 122 7.83 7.36 3.26
N LEU A 123 7.53 6.36 2.42
CA LEU A 123 6.33 5.53 2.59
C LEU A 123 6.47 4.44 3.66
N MET A 124 7.70 4.00 3.94
CA MET A 124 7.97 2.87 4.83
C MET A 124 9.07 3.19 5.86
N PRO A 125 8.93 4.27 6.66
CA PRO A 125 9.87 4.48 7.75
C PRO A 125 9.80 3.31 8.73
N ARG A 126 10.91 3.05 9.45
CA ARG A 126 11.01 1.88 10.34
C ARG A 126 9.85 1.75 11.35
N PRO A 127 9.36 2.82 11.99
CA PRO A 127 8.21 2.72 12.89
C PRO A 127 6.95 2.23 12.18
N ALA A 128 6.62 2.78 10.98
CA ALA A 128 5.47 2.33 10.18
C ALA A 128 5.58 0.86 9.78
N ALA A 129 6.78 0.41 9.36
CA ALA A 129 7.04 -0.99 9.03
C ALA A 129 6.79 -1.92 10.24
N ARG A 130 7.22 -1.52 11.43
CA ARG A 130 6.95 -2.26 12.68
C ARG A 130 5.47 -2.28 13.04
N ALA A 131 4.79 -1.13 12.91
CA ALA A 131 3.36 -1.04 13.18
C ALA A 131 2.55 -1.93 12.22
N ALA A 132 2.90 -1.94 10.92
CA ALA A 132 2.25 -2.81 9.93
C ALA A 132 2.44 -4.30 10.26
N LEU A 133 3.65 -4.72 10.69
CA LEU A 133 3.89 -6.08 11.16
C LEU A 133 3.09 -6.42 12.42
N ALA A 134 3.05 -5.52 13.39
CA ALA A 134 2.28 -5.71 14.62
C ALA A 134 0.78 -5.92 14.32
N ARG A 135 0.20 -5.13 13.38
CA ARG A 135 -1.18 -5.30 12.90
C ARG A 135 -1.42 -6.66 12.22
N CYS A 136 -0.38 -7.23 11.62
CA CYS A 136 -0.41 -8.61 11.12
C CYS A 136 -0.26 -9.68 12.22
N GLY A 137 -0.03 -9.27 13.48
CA GLY A 137 0.25 -10.18 14.61
C GLY A 137 1.67 -10.75 14.56
N LEU A 138 2.63 -10.01 14.01
CA LEU A 138 3.99 -10.49 13.76
C LEU A 138 5.03 -9.53 14.37
N ALA A 139 6.13 -10.08 14.89
CA ALA A 139 7.30 -9.33 15.31
C ALA A 139 8.27 -9.07 14.14
N ARG A 140 8.31 -9.99 13.18
CA ARG A 140 9.11 -9.93 11.95
C ARG A 140 8.39 -10.67 10.81
N PRO A 141 8.71 -10.37 9.55
CA PRO A 141 8.16 -11.13 8.45
C PRO A 141 8.87 -12.49 8.35
N GLU A 142 8.12 -13.57 8.16
CA GLU A 142 8.62 -14.94 8.06
C GLU A 142 8.34 -15.59 6.70
N SER A 143 7.46 -14.96 5.92
CA SER A 143 7.03 -15.46 4.61
C SER A 143 6.74 -14.33 3.62
N PRO A 144 6.69 -14.63 2.30
CA PRO A 144 6.20 -13.69 1.28
C PRO A 144 4.79 -13.17 1.58
N LEU A 145 3.90 -14.01 2.13
CA LEU A 145 2.53 -13.64 2.51
C LEU A 145 2.51 -12.57 3.61
N ASP A 146 3.43 -12.64 4.56
CA ASP A 146 3.53 -11.65 5.63
C ASP A 146 3.94 -10.29 5.08
N VAL A 147 4.87 -10.28 4.11
CA VAL A 147 5.25 -9.04 3.42
C VAL A 147 4.11 -8.51 2.58
N TYR A 148 3.33 -9.36 1.90
CA TYR A 148 2.16 -8.93 1.17
C TYR A 148 1.13 -8.26 2.11
N ARG A 149 0.80 -8.88 3.26
CA ARG A 149 -0.11 -8.31 4.26
C ARG A 149 0.40 -6.98 4.81
N MET A 150 1.67 -6.92 5.18
CA MET A 150 2.34 -5.71 5.65
C MET A 150 2.29 -4.59 4.60
N ALA A 151 2.57 -4.91 3.34
CA ALA A 151 2.53 -3.97 2.24
C ALA A 151 1.13 -3.35 2.05
N ARG A 152 0.05 -4.11 2.32
CA ARG A 152 -1.32 -3.59 2.28
C ARG A 152 -1.57 -2.55 3.37
N TRP A 153 -1.06 -2.75 4.58
CA TRP A 153 -1.15 -1.75 5.66
C TRP A 153 -0.38 -0.46 5.34
N LEU A 154 0.74 -0.58 4.64
CA LEU A 154 1.58 0.56 4.23
C LEU A 154 1.10 1.24 2.93
N GLY A 155 0.24 0.58 2.15
CA GLY A 155 -0.14 1.03 0.81
C GLY A 155 1.05 1.08 -0.15
N THR A 156 1.90 0.05 -0.16
CA THR A 156 3.14 0.00 -0.95
C THR A 156 3.19 -1.24 -1.84
N PRO A 157 3.91 -1.20 -2.99
CA PRO A 157 4.09 -2.37 -3.82
C PRO A 157 4.87 -3.47 -3.11
N TYR A 158 4.46 -4.73 -3.31
CA TYR A 158 5.09 -5.89 -2.67
C TYR A 158 6.60 -5.96 -2.90
N ALA A 159 7.04 -5.87 -4.17
CA ALA A 159 8.46 -5.98 -4.51
C ALA A 159 9.31 -4.85 -3.89
N THR A 160 8.81 -3.62 -3.88
CA THR A 160 9.44 -2.48 -3.21
C THR A 160 9.54 -2.72 -1.70
N THR A 161 8.47 -3.24 -1.10
CA THR A 161 8.45 -3.57 0.34
C THR A 161 9.52 -4.63 0.66
N VAL A 162 9.59 -5.73 -0.10
CA VAL A 162 10.64 -6.77 0.07
C VAL A 162 12.05 -6.16 0.03
N ARG A 163 12.35 -5.34 -0.99
CA ARG A 163 13.66 -4.70 -1.14
C ARG A 163 13.99 -3.77 0.03
N HIS A 164 12.98 -3.02 0.49
CA HIS A 164 13.17 -2.08 1.59
C HIS A 164 13.38 -2.77 2.95
N LEU A 165 12.79 -3.95 3.16
CA LEU A 165 13.01 -4.75 4.38
C LEU A 165 14.48 -5.12 4.60
N VAL A 166 15.27 -5.30 3.53
CA VAL A 166 16.73 -5.49 3.63
C VAL A 166 17.40 -4.22 4.20
N ARG A 167 16.98 -3.04 3.73
CA ARG A 167 17.47 -1.76 4.24
C ARG A 167 17.08 -1.51 5.68
N LEU A 168 15.91 -1.96 6.08
CA LEU A 168 15.44 -1.96 7.46
C LEU A 168 16.12 -3.04 8.33
N LYS A 169 16.96 -3.92 7.73
CA LYS A 169 17.60 -5.07 8.41
C LYS A 169 16.58 -6.01 9.07
N MET A 170 15.43 -6.20 8.43
CA MET A 170 14.38 -7.12 8.86
C MET A 170 14.49 -8.47 8.15
N ILE A 171 15.10 -8.51 6.97
CA ILE A 171 15.47 -9.70 6.20
C ILE A 171 16.88 -9.52 5.62
N ASP A 172 17.49 -10.60 5.18
CA ASP A 172 18.77 -10.59 4.48
C ASP A 172 18.60 -10.62 2.95
N ARG A 173 19.70 -10.50 2.21
CA ARG A 173 19.72 -10.50 0.74
C ARG A 173 19.32 -11.85 0.14
N ALA A 174 19.61 -12.96 0.81
CA ALA A 174 19.25 -14.28 0.33
C ALA A 174 17.73 -14.46 0.39
N THR A 175 17.11 -14.05 1.48
CA THR A 175 15.66 -14.01 1.66
C THR A 175 14.99 -13.10 0.63
N GLU A 176 15.53 -11.90 0.40
CA GLU A 176 15.03 -10.99 -0.65
C GLU A 176 14.97 -11.68 -2.01
N ALA A 177 16.07 -12.32 -2.43
CA ALA A 177 16.17 -12.98 -3.73
C ALA A 177 15.16 -14.13 -3.91
N VAL A 178 14.83 -14.83 -2.83
CA VAL A 178 13.79 -15.87 -2.82
C VAL A 178 12.40 -15.26 -2.88
N TRP A 179 12.11 -14.26 -2.04
CA TRP A 179 10.77 -13.69 -1.94
C TRP A 179 10.36 -12.89 -3.17
N LEU A 180 11.28 -12.21 -3.83
CA LEU A 180 11.00 -11.52 -5.10
C LEU A 180 10.57 -12.44 -6.26
N LYS A 181 10.72 -13.77 -6.14
CA LYS A 181 10.20 -14.73 -7.13
C LYS A 181 8.68 -14.91 -7.04
N HIS A 182 8.06 -14.52 -5.93
CA HIS A 182 6.62 -14.60 -5.75
C HIS A 182 5.94 -13.36 -6.32
N SER A 183 5.02 -13.55 -7.26
CA SER A 183 4.22 -12.43 -7.77
C SER A 183 3.11 -12.05 -6.78
N PRO A 184 2.73 -10.76 -6.68
CA PRO A 184 1.60 -10.33 -5.85
C PRO A 184 0.29 -11.06 -6.18
N GLY A 185 0.06 -11.40 -7.46
CA GLY A 185 -1.13 -12.13 -7.90
C GLY A 185 -1.21 -13.54 -7.30
N VAL A 186 -0.09 -14.27 -7.23
CA VAL A 186 -0.04 -15.61 -6.59
C VAL A 186 -0.32 -15.50 -5.10
N LEU A 187 0.31 -14.54 -4.41
CA LEU A 187 0.10 -14.33 -2.97
C LEU A 187 -1.35 -13.92 -2.66
N LYS A 188 -1.92 -13.08 -3.52
CA LYS A 188 -3.34 -12.69 -3.44
C LYS A 188 -4.26 -13.89 -3.60
N ALA A 189 -4.02 -14.74 -4.61
CA ALA A 189 -4.83 -15.93 -4.85
C ALA A 189 -4.76 -16.93 -3.68
N GLU A 190 -3.56 -17.11 -3.11
CA GLU A 190 -3.36 -17.95 -1.92
C GLU A 190 -4.17 -17.45 -0.72
N LEU A 191 -4.11 -16.13 -0.43
CA LEU A 191 -4.88 -15.52 0.65
C LEU A 191 -6.39 -15.57 0.40
N ALA A 192 -6.81 -15.39 -0.84
CA ALA A 192 -8.20 -15.44 -1.24
C ALA A 192 -8.81 -16.82 -1.02
N GLY A 193 -8.02 -17.91 -1.13
CA GLY A 193 -8.50 -19.26 -0.97
C GLY A 193 -9.64 -19.61 -1.92
N GLY A 194 -9.62 -19.06 -3.17
CA GLY A 194 -10.65 -19.24 -4.18
C GLY A 194 -11.76 -18.17 -4.21
N LEU A 195 -11.75 -17.18 -3.33
CA LEU A 195 -12.66 -16.03 -3.45
C LEU A 195 -12.43 -15.32 -4.80
N PRO A 196 -13.48 -15.02 -5.56
CA PRO A 196 -13.36 -14.29 -6.82
C PRO A 196 -12.95 -12.84 -6.53
N LEU A 197 -11.74 -12.46 -6.93
CA LEU A 197 -11.23 -11.11 -6.78
C LEU A 197 -11.01 -10.48 -8.15
N GLY A 198 -11.38 -9.23 -8.31
CA GLY A 198 -11.04 -8.43 -9.47
C GLY A 198 -9.52 -8.35 -9.67
N PRO A 199 -9.02 -8.16 -10.89
CA PRO A 199 -7.59 -8.18 -11.19
C PRO A 199 -6.81 -7.12 -10.39
N GLN A 200 -7.43 -5.99 -10.08
CA GLN A 200 -6.82 -4.90 -9.33
C GLN A 200 -7.20 -4.87 -7.85
N ALA A 201 -8.14 -5.70 -7.42
CA ALA A 201 -8.54 -5.80 -6.03
C ALA A 201 -7.40 -6.34 -5.16
N HIS A 202 -7.27 -5.80 -3.97
CA HIS A 202 -6.38 -6.33 -2.94
C HIS A 202 -7.16 -7.16 -1.92
N ILE A 203 -6.43 -7.96 -1.14
CA ILE A 203 -6.99 -8.66 0.00
C ILE A 203 -6.30 -8.19 1.28
N HIS A 204 -7.11 -7.73 2.23
CA HIS A 204 -6.68 -7.25 3.52
C HIS A 204 -7.11 -8.24 4.60
N VAL A 205 -6.13 -8.84 5.29
CA VAL A 205 -6.39 -9.79 6.37
C VAL A 205 -6.42 -9.04 7.70
N LEU A 206 -7.59 -9.00 8.33
CA LEU A 206 -7.82 -8.37 9.63
C LEU A 206 -7.70 -9.41 10.74
N LYS A 207 -6.71 -9.27 11.60
CA LYS A 207 -6.44 -10.11 12.77
C LYS A 207 -6.77 -9.36 14.06
N PRO A 208 -6.88 -10.03 15.23
CA PRO A 208 -7.10 -9.35 16.52
C PRO A 208 -6.10 -8.21 16.78
N ALA A 209 -4.85 -8.37 16.38
CA ALA A 209 -3.79 -7.37 16.52
C ALA A 209 -4.03 -6.07 15.73
N ALA A 210 -4.99 -6.06 14.80
CA ALA A 210 -5.40 -4.87 14.05
C ALA A 210 -6.50 -4.05 14.77
N HIS A 211 -6.85 -4.40 16.00
CA HIS A 211 -7.85 -3.65 16.77
C HIS A 211 -7.48 -2.16 16.86
N ALA A 212 -8.49 -1.30 16.69
CA ALA A 212 -8.38 0.16 16.68
C ALA A 212 -7.51 0.76 15.56
N ALA A 213 -6.99 -0.04 14.63
CA ALA A 213 -6.21 0.46 13.51
C ALA A 213 -7.09 1.12 12.44
N THR A 214 -6.47 2.01 11.66
CA THR A 214 -7.06 2.55 10.43
C THR A 214 -6.50 1.81 9.24
N LEU A 215 -7.38 1.25 8.41
CA LEU A 215 -7.04 0.58 7.16
C LEU A 215 -7.48 1.43 5.97
N HIS A 216 -6.58 1.64 5.02
CA HIS A 216 -6.89 2.30 3.77
C HIS A 216 -7.26 1.25 2.71
N VAL A 217 -8.40 1.44 2.06
CA VAL A 217 -8.97 0.48 1.10
C VAL A 217 -9.44 1.18 -0.17
N THR A 218 -9.46 0.44 -1.26
CA THR A 218 -9.96 0.88 -2.56
C THR A 218 -11.24 0.11 -2.90
N ALA A 219 -12.12 0.68 -3.71
CA ALA A 219 -13.33 -0.03 -4.15
C ALA A 219 -12.94 -1.34 -4.87
N GLY A 220 -13.61 -2.43 -4.51
CA GLY A 220 -13.33 -3.78 -4.99
C GLY A 220 -12.34 -4.57 -4.13
N ASP A 221 -11.67 -3.96 -3.16
CA ASP A 221 -10.81 -4.68 -2.22
C ASP A 221 -11.61 -5.66 -1.36
N CYS A 222 -11.00 -6.78 -1.01
CA CYS A 222 -11.57 -7.77 -0.12
C CYS A 222 -11.02 -7.60 1.30
N LEU A 223 -11.91 -7.56 2.27
CA LEU A 223 -11.59 -7.62 3.70
C LEU A 223 -11.81 -9.04 4.20
N LEU A 224 -10.78 -9.72 4.63
CA LEU A 224 -10.83 -11.04 5.24
C LEU A 224 -10.62 -10.90 6.74
N LEU A 225 -11.68 -11.07 7.52
CA LEU A 225 -11.60 -11.02 8.97
C LEU A 225 -11.31 -12.42 9.53
N THR A 226 -10.28 -12.52 10.37
CA THR A 226 -9.83 -13.76 11.00
C THR A 226 -9.68 -13.54 12.51
N VAL A 227 -10.79 -13.17 13.17
CA VAL A 227 -10.85 -12.97 14.61
C VAL A 227 -11.62 -14.16 15.22
N PRO A 228 -10.97 -15.02 16.00
CA PRO A 228 -11.62 -16.20 16.62
C PRO A 228 -12.82 -15.81 17.47
N GLY A 229 -13.93 -16.55 17.37
CA GLY A 229 -15.15 -16.31 18.12
C GLY A 229 -15.89 -15.01 17.79
N ALA A 230 -15.52 -14.33 16.70
CA ALA A 230 -16.15 -13.07 16.33
C ALA A 230 -17.54 -13.29 15.70
N ARG A 231 -18.51 -12.49 16.12
CA ARG A 231 -19.83 -12.36 15.53
C ARG A 231 -20.01 -10.97 14.94
N TYR A 232 -20.67 -10.91 13.81
CA TYR A 232 -20.90 -9.65 13.08
C TYR A 232 -22.37 -9.31 13.19
N ASP A 233 -22.67 -8.19 13.85
CA ASP A 233 -24.04 -7.72 14.01
C ASP A 233 -24.51 -6.86 12.83
N HIS A 234 -23.57 -6.12 12.22
CA HIS A 234 -23.86 -5.23 11.08
C HIS A 234 -22.69 -5.12 10.13
N LEU A 235 -22.99 -5.14 8.82
CA LEU A 235 -22.05 -4.70 7.79
C LEU A 235 -22.06 -3.17 7.73
N PRO A 236 -20.92 -2.49 7.75
CA PRO A 236 -20.86 -1.06 7.48
C PRO A 236 -21.47 -0.72 6.13
N ALA A 237 -22.06 0.47 6.00
CA ALA A 237 -22.50 0.96 4.70
C ALA A 237 -21.31 0.96 3.71
N GLY A 238 -21.54 0.46 2.49
CA GLY A 238 -20.52 0.31 1.46
C GLY A 238 -19.70 -0.98 1.53
N LEU A 239 -20.03 -1.92 2.43
CA LEU A 239 -19.55 -3.30 2.38
C LEU A 239 -20.67 -4.23 1.92
N THR A 240 -20.35 -5.18 1.08
CA THR A 240 -21.21 -6.29 0.71
C THR A 240 -20.58 -7.60 1.14
N SER A 241 -21.39 -8.53 1.62
CA SER A 241 -20.91 -9.90 1.85
C SER A 241 -20.47 -10.51 0.52
N THR A 242 -19.36 -11.21 0.50
CA THR A 242 -19.02 -12.09 -0.61
C THR A 242 -19.44 -13.51 -0.26
N PRO A 243 -20.14 -14.15 -1.16
CA PRO A 243 -20.64 -13.70 -2.45
C PRO A 243 -22.08 -13.20 -2.40
N PRO A 244 -22.51 -12.38 -3.35
CA PRO A 244 -23.94 -12.23 -3.58
C PRO A 244 -24.48 -13.53 -4.17
N ASP A 245 -25.48 -14.11 -3.50
CA ASP A 245 -26.53 -14.97 -4.04
C ASP A 245 -26.20 -16.22 -4.88
N THR A 246 -25.16 -16.98 -4.61
CA THR A 246 -25.14 -18.36 -5.13
C THR A 246 -24.87 -19.36 -4.00
N ALA A 247 -25.83 -20.25 -3.79
CA ALA A 247 -25.72 -21.35 -2.82
C ALA A 247 -24.45 -22.20 -3.02
N ASP A 248 -23.90 -22.26 -4.24
CA ASP A 248 -22.66 -22.93 -4.58
C ASP A 248 -21.41 -22.26 -4.02
N GLN A 249 -21.44 -20.94 -3.78
CA GLN A 249 -20.31 -20.21 -3.21
C GLN A 249 -20.31 -20.19 -1.67
N LEU A 250 -21.48 -20.36 -1.05
CA LEU A 250 -21.57 -20.66 0.38
C LEU A 250 -20.99 -22.06 0.68
N SER A 251 -21.14 -23.02 -0.23
CA SER A 251 -20.49 -24.33 -0.11
C SER A 251 -18.97 -24.22 -0.23
N PHE A 252 -18.43 -23.24 -0.92
CA PHE A 252 -17.01 -22.98 -0.98
C PHE A 252 -16.44 -22.41 0.34
N LEU A 253 -17.14 -21.48 0.98
CA LEU A 253 -16.80 -21.04 2.34
C LEU A 253 -16.93 -22.17 3.36
N SER A 254 -17.76 -23.18 3.08
CA SER A 254 -17.91 -24.39 3.88
C SER A 254 -16.96 -25.53 3.47
N SER A 255 -16.35 -25.48 2.30
CA SER A 255 -15.36 -26.48 1.84
C SER A 255 -13.90 -26.12 2.18
N VAL A 256 -13.62 -24.87 2.53
CA VAL A 256 -12.44 -24.53 3.36
C VAL A 256 -12.64 -25.24 4.70
N PRO A 257 -11.63 -26.03 5.20
CA PRO A 257 -11.80 -26.82 6.43
C PRO A 257 -12.45 -25.96 7.49
N ALA A 258 -13.52 -26.46 8.07
CA ALA A 258 -14.57 -25.79 8.87
C ALA A 258 -14.17 -24.38 9.28
N PRO A 259 -14.84 -23.33 8.81
CA PRO A 259 -14.38 -21.97 9.06
C PRO A 259 -14.10 -21.88 10.54
N GLU A 260 -12.86 -21.64 10.92
CA GLU A 260 -12.57 -21.29 12.31
C GLU A 260 -13.60 -20.23 12.66
N GLN A 261 -14.40 -20.49 13.70
CA GLN A 261 -15.45 -19.58 14.12
C GLN A 261 -14.87 -18.17 14.15
N GLY A 262 -15.47 -17.23 13.44
CA GLY A 262 -14.95 -15.87 13.32
C GLY A 262 -14.23 -15.51 12.02
N ARG A 263 -14.35 -16.30 10.96
CA ARG A 263 -13.86 -15.92 9.63
C ARG A 263 -14.98 -15.38 8.77
N ALA A 264 -14.82 -14.17 8.22
CA ALA A 264 -15.75 -13.57 7.26
C ALA A 264 -14.99 -12.79 6.18
N ALA A 265 -15.58 -12.67 5.02
CA ALA A 265 -15.02 -11.92 3.90
C ALA A 265 -16.05 -10.95 3.33
N TRP A 266 -15.61 -9.73 2.99
CA TRP A 266 -16.43 -8.69 2.37
C TRP A 266 -15.69 -8.00 1.25
N VAL A 267 -16.42 -7.51 0.27
CA VAL A 267 -15.88 -6.64 -0.79
C VAL A 267 -16.27 -5.19 -0.50
N THR A 268 -15.30 -4.31 -0.61
CA THR A 268 -15.52 -2.87 -0.49
C THR A 268 -16.18 -2.34 -1.76
N GLN A 269 -17.26 -1.58 -1.58
CA GLN A 269 -17.89 -0.81 -2.66
C GLN A 269 -17.69 0.70 -2.41
N GLU A 270 -18.72 1.48 -2.42
CA GLU A 270 -18.65 2.88 -2.01
C GLU A 270 -18.63 3.01 -0.49
N LEU A 271 -17.45 3.20 0.08
CA LEU A 271 -17.32 3.44 1.51
C LEU A 271 -17.71 4.88 1.85
N VAL A 272 -18.58 5.03 2.84
CA VAL A 272 -18.80 6.32 3.49
C VAL A 272 -17.57 6.61 4.36
N ALA A 273 -17.14 7.87 4.36
CA ALA A 273 -15.98 8.29 5.16
C ALA A 273 -16.15 7.90 6.64
N GLY A 274 -15.17 7.22 7.21
CA GLY A 274 -15.19 6.76 8.59
C GLY A 274 -15.97 5.47 8.85
N SER A 275 -16.30 4.69 7.80
CA SER A 275 -16.87 3.34 7.96
C SER A 275 -16.01 2.49 8.90
N THR A 276 -16.66 1.68 9.75
CA THR A 276 -15.97 0.86 10.76
C THR A 276 -16.44 -0.57 10.64
N VAL A 277 -15.49 -1.51 10.55
CA VAL A 277 -15.79 -2.93 10.78
C VAL A 277 -15.76 -3.19 12.27
N THR A 278 -16.86 -3.71 12.81
CA THR A 278 -16.98 -4.06 14.22
C THR A 278 -17.40 -5.50 14.33
N ALA A 279 -16.75 -6.25 15.21
CA ALA A 279 -17.12 -7.62 15.57
C ALA A 279 -17.07 -7.78 17.08
N THR A 280 -17.99 -8.55 17.63
CA THR A 280 -18.00 -8.89 19.05
C THR A 280 -17.56 -10.34 19.20
N THR A 281 -16.58 -10.59 20.06
CA THR A 281 -16.09 -11.94 20.36
C THR A 281 -17.00 -12.66 21.37
N ASP A 282 -16.85 -13.97 21.50
CA ASP A 282 -17.61 -14.76 22.52
C ASP A 282 -17.29 -14.30 23.96
N SER A 283 -16.12 -13.67 24.18
CA SER A 283 -15.77 -13.04 25.46
C SER A 283 -16.34 -11.62 25.65
N ALA A 284 -17.23 -11.19 24.77
CA ALA A 284 -17.82 -9.84 24.73
C ALA A 284 -16.80 -8.71 24.48
N GLU A 285 -15.60 -9.04 24.02
CA GLU A 285 -14.65 -8.05 23.55
C GLU A 285 -15.04 -7.51 22.17
N VAL A 286 -14.94 -6.20 21.99
CA VAL A 286 -15.26 -5.55 20.72
C VAL A 286 -14.00 -5.35 19.90
N PHE A 287 -13.90 -6.07 18.78
CA PHE A 287 -12.92 -5.80 17.75
C PHE A 287 -13.41 -4.67 16.84
N ARG A 288 -12.54 -3.73 16.51
CA ARG A 288 -12.89 -2.59 15.65
C ARG A 288 -11.73 -2.22 14.73
N VAL A 289 -12.02 -2.01 13.44
CA VAL A 289 -11.07 -1.40 12.46
C VAL A 289 -11.79 -0.28 11.74
N ILE A 290 -11.13 0.88 11.65
CA ILE A 290 -11.63 2.04 10.94
C ILE A 290 -11.20 1.90 9.47
N LEU A 291 -12.15 2.03 8.54
CA LEU A 291 -11.89 1.99 7.12
C LEU A 291 -11.81 3.42 6.58
N ARG A 292 -10.76 3.71 5.83
CA ARG A 292 -10.65 4.94 5.05
C ARG A 292 -10.51 4.59 3.58
N ARG A 293 -11.20 5.34 2.74
CA ARG A 293 -11.01 5.24 1.30
C ARG A 293 -9.65 5.83 0.95
N THR A 294 -8.85 5.07 0.21
CA THR A 294 -7.68 5.65 -0.45
C THR A 294 -8.14 6.46 -1.67
N PRO A 295 -7.42 7.52 -2.06
CA PRO A 295 -7.62 8.16 -3.34
C PRO A 295 -7.32 7.13 -4.44
N GLY A 296 -8.36 6.44 -4.91
CA GLY A 296 -8.26 5.47 -5.99
C GLY A 296 -8.37 6.17 -7.36
N ARG A 297 -8.53 5.36 -8.43
CA ARG A 297 -8.70 5.86 -9.80
C ARG A 297 -9.82 6.89 -9.95
N GLU A 298 -10.91 6.72 -9.19
CA GLU A 298 -12.05 7.66 -9.17
C GLU A 298 -11.73 8.94 -8.38
N GLY A 299 -10.76 8.91 -7.49
CA GLY A 299 -10.25 10.08 -6.77
C GLY A 299 -9.29 10.93 -7.59
N ALA A 300 -8.63 10.34 -8.58
CA ALA A 300 -7.79 11.09 -9.52
C ALA A 300 -8.60 12.12 -10.29
N ASP A 301 -9.85 11.80 -10.67
CA ASP A 301 -10.75 12.74 -11.35
C ASP A 301 -11.22 13.89 -10.44
N ARG A 302 -11.11 13.75 -9.11
CA ARG A 302 -11.44 14.77 -8.11
C ARG A 302 -10.25 15.59 -7.61
N PHE A 303 -9.02 15.25 -8.03
CA PHE A 303 -7.86 16.11 -7.80
C PHE A 303 -7.91 17.40 -8.62
N TRP A 304 -8.92 17.53 -9.53
CA TRP A 304 -9.08 18.61 -10.52
C TRP A 304 -10.27 19.53 -10.26
N ALA A 305 -11.05 19.32 -9.21
CA ALA A 305 -12.18 20.18 -8.87
C ALA A 305 -11.85 21.12 -7.70
#